data_9a933fae5af3753fcc70ffdfd3e40b17
#
_entry.id   9a933fae5af3753fcc70ffdfd3e40b17
#
_cell.length_a   1.000
_cell.length_b   1.000
_cell.length_c   1.000
_cell.angle_alpha   90.00
_cell.angle_beta   90.00
_cell.angle_gamma   90.00
#
_symmetry.space_group_name_H-M   'P 1'
#
loop_
_entity.id
_entity.type
_entity.pdbx_description
1 polymer ?
#
loop_
_entity_poly.entity_id
_entity_poly.type
_entity_poly.pdbx_seq_one_letter_code
_entity_poly.pdbx_strand_id
1 'polypeptide(L)'
;MSGTSLYQIHYLESVVKEDLPELSTTAKKLIKKAIEERLMVDPIGFGKPLRYSLKGHRRLRVSDYRVVYRIEPDEHSVIIIAIKHRKDVYDGY
;
A
#
# COMPACT_ATOMS: atom_id res chain seq x y z
N MET A 1 -12.56 -18.05 -16.88
CA MET A 1 -12.23 -17.48 -16.81
C MET A 1 -11.83 -16.82 -16.47
N SER A 2 -11.94 -16.63 -16.40
CA SER A 2 -11.48 -16.01 -16.29
C SER A 2 -10.98 -15.31 -15.73
N GLY A 3 -10.63 -15.37 -15.56
CA GLY A 3 -10.21 -14.78 -14.37
C GLY A 3 -9.42 -13.55 -14.48
N THR A 4 -9.61 -12.76 -13.50
CA THR A 4 -8.83 -11.55 -13.37
C THR A 4 -7.51 -11.91 -12.73
N SER A 5 -6.41 -11.48 -13.33
CA SER A 5 -5.10 -11.67 -12.74
C SER A 5 -4.94 -10.77 -11.52
N LEU A 6 -4.32 -11.31 -10.49
CA LEU A 6 -4.00 -10.51 -9.32
C LEU A 6 -2.78 -9.64 -9.59
N TYR A 7 -2.75 -8.48 -8.98
CA TYR A 7 -1.57 -7.62 -9.05
C TYR A 7 -0.45 -8.20 -8.20
N GLN A 8 0.76 -8.07 -8.69
CA GLN A 8 1.94 -8.42 -7.90
C GLN A 8 2.24 -7.29 -6.93
N ILE A 9 2.71 -7.65 -5.75
CA ILE A 9 3.04 -6.65 -4.74
C ILE A 9 4.54 -6.61 -4.54
N HIS A 10 5.11 -5.43 -4.68
CA HIS A 10 6.53 -5.20 -4.44
C HIS A 10 6.66 -4.17 -3.32
N TYR A 11 7.69 -4.31 -2.51
CA TYR A 11 7.95 -3.39 -1.41
C TYR A 11 9.26 -2.67 -1.67
N LEU A 12 9.28 -1.36 -1.47
CA LEU A 12 10.54 -0.66 -1.50
C LEU A 12 11.44 -1.16 -0.38
N GLU A 13 12.74 -1.11 -0.62
CA GLU A 13 13.70 -1.55 0.38
C GLU A 13 13.53 -0.80 1.70
N SER A 14 13.25 0.50 1.63
CA SER A 14 13.04 1.30 2.84
C SER A 14 11.85 0.81 3.66
N VAL A 15 10.81 0.29 3.00
CA VAL A 15 9.67 -0.26 3.71
C VAL A 15 10.07 -1.52 4.46
N VAL A 16 10.82 -2.39 3.81
CA VAL A 16 11.27 -3.63 4.43
C VAL A 16 12.21 -3.38 5.59
N LYS A 17 13.11 -2.42 5.44
CA LYS A 17 14.14 -2.16 6.44
C LYS A 17 13.69 -1.22 7.56
N GLU A 18 12.76 -0.33 7.29
CA GLU A 18 12.38 0.71 8.25
C GLU A 18 10.93 0.60 8.70
N ASP A 19 10.00 0.55 7.75
CA ASP A 19 8.59 0.61 8.11
C ASP A 19 8.09 -0.69 8.75
N LEU A 20 8.39 -1.82 8.13
CA LEU A 20 7.91 -3.11 8.62
C LEU A 20 8.42 -3.45 10.02
N PRO A 21 9.71 -3.25 10.33
CA PRO A 21 10.19 -3.57 11.67
C PRO A 21 9.54 -2.76 12.78
N GLU A 22 8.99 -1.59 12.45
CA GLU A 22 8.33 -0.73 13.44
C GLU A 22 6.92 -1.22 13.79
N LEU A 23 6.37 -2.13 13.00
CA LEU A 23 5.02 -2.59 13.20
C LEU A 23 4.97 -3.73 14.20
N SER A 24 3.91 -3.73 15.03
CA SER A 24 3.66 -4.89 15.89
C SER A 24 3.28 -6.09 15.04
N THR A 25 3.32 -7.27 15.62
CA THR A 25 2.92 -8.49 14.93
C THR A 25 1.47 -8.38 14.46
N THR A 26 0.61 -7.85 15.30
CA THR A 26 -0.80 -7.67 14.96
C THR A 26 -0.97 -6.72 13.78
N ALA A 27 -0.24 -5.61 13.80
CA ALA A 27 -0.31 -4.62 12.71
C ALA A 27 0.19 -5.22 11.40
N LYS A 28 1.27 -5.99 11.44
CA LYS A 28 1.80 -6.64 10.25
C LYS A 28 0.78 -7.56 9.60
N LYS A 29 0.11 -8.37 10.43
CA LYS A 29 -0.91 -9.29 9.91
C LYS A 29 -2.09 -8.55 9.30
N LEU A 30 -2.53 -7.50 9.98
CA LEU A 30 -3.65 -6.72 9.52
C LEU A 30 -3.35 -6.05 8.19
N ILE A 31 -2.17 -5.45 8.07
CA ILE A 31 -1.77 -4.76 6.86
C ILE A 31 -1.55 -5.74 5.72
N LYS A 32 -0.90 -6.87 5.99
CA LYS A 32 -0.69 -7.90 4.97
C LYS A 32 -2.02 -8.39 4.41
N LYS A 33 -2.97 -8.65 5.30
CA LYS A 33 -4.29 -9.11 4.90
C LYS A 33 -4.99 -8.07 4.01
N ALA A 34 -4.91 -6.81 4.41
CA ALA A 34 -5.54 -5.74 3.63
C ALA A 34 -4.90 -5.60 2.25
N ILE A 35 -3.59 -5.71 2.17
CA ILE A 35 -2.90 -5.64 0.89
C ILE A 35 -3.34 -6.79 -0.01
N GLU A 36 -3.41 -8.00 0.54
CA GLU A 36 -3.79 -9.18 -0.23
C GLU A 36 -5.24 -9.14 -0.67
N GLU A 37 -6.13 -8.69 0.20
CA GLU A 37 -7.55 -8.70 -0.10
C GLU A 37 -8.00 -7.51 -0.92
N ARG A 38 -7.25 -6.43 -0.91
CA ARG A 38 -7.66 -5.19 -1.55
C ARG A 38 -6.72 -4.77 -2.67
N LEU A 39 -5.45 -4.59 -2.36
CA LEU A 39 -4.52 -4.06 -3.37
C LEU A 39 -4.15 -5.07 -4.43
N MET A 40 -4.10 -6.34 -4.09
CA MET A 40 -3.85 -7.36 -5.11
C MET A 40 -5.05 -7.53 -6.03
N VAL A 41 -6.23 -7.22 -5.54
CA VAL A 41 -7.48 -7.43 -6.27
C VAL A 41 -7.85 -6.19 -7.08
N ASP A 42 -7.89 -5.03 -6.43
CA ASP A 42 -8.36 -3.81 -7.09
C ASP A 42 -7.69 -2.59 -6.47
N PRO A 43 -6.43 -2.33 -6.80
CA PRO A 43 -5.73 -1.21 -6.19
C PRO A 43 -6.29 0.16 -6.57
N ILE A 44 -7.02 0.24 -7.68
CA ILE A 44 -7.63 1.48 -8.10
C ILE A 44 -8.90 1.75 -7.31
N GLY A 45 -9.72 0.71 -7.11
CA GLY A 45 -10.99 0.87 -6.45
C GLY A 45 -10.90 1.04 -4.94
N PHE A 46 -9.94 0.39 -4.30
CA PHE A 46 -9.87 0.42 -2.85
C PHE A 46 -9.12 1.61 -2.28
N GLY A 47 -8.06 2.05 -2.95
CA GLY A 47 -7.30 3.18 -2.47
C GLY A 47 -7.74 4.49 -3.08
N LYS A 48 -7.16 5.58 -2.60
CA LYS A 48 -7.47 6.91 -3.11
C LYS A 48 -6.19 7.63 -3.49
N PRO A 49 -6.22 8.47 -4.52
CA PRO A 49 -5.03 9.24 -4.87
C PRO A 49 -4.69 10.23 -3.76
N LEU A 50 -3.41 10.44 -3.55
CA LEU A 50 -2.94 11.44 -2.62
C LEU A 50 -2.96 12.81 -3.30
N ARG A 51 -3.31 13.83 -2.51
CA ARG A 51 -3.25 15.21 -2.99
C ARG A 51 -1.80 15.61 -3.16
N TYR A 52 -1.56 16.40 -4.17
CA TYR A 52 -0.23 16.97 -4.43
C TYR A 52 0.83 15.93 -4.66
N SER A 53 0.41 14.70 -4.97
CA SER A 53 1.35 13.65 -5.29
C SER A 53 1.87 13.84 -6.70
N LEU A 54 3.20 13.86 -6.86
CA LEU A 54 3.83 14.08 -8.15
C LEU A 54 3.93 12.81 -8.98
N LYS A 55 3.78 11.67 -8.35
CA LYS A 55 4.02 10.38 -9.01
C LYS A 55 2.80 9.48 -9.02
N GLY A 56 1.64 10.03 -8.80
CA GLY A 56 0.45 9.21 -8.78
C GLY A 56 0.38 8.28 -7.58
N HIS A 57 0.93 8.72 -6.46
CA HIS A 57 0.86 7.93 -5.24
C HIS A 57 -0.57 7.84 -4.75
N ARG A 58 -0.90 6.70 -4.18
CA ARG A 58 -2.23 6.43 -3.64
C ARG A 58 -2.07 5.94 -2.21
N ARG A 59 -3.17 5.95 -1.47
CA ARG A 59 -3.16 5.45 -0.10
C ARG A 59 -4.30 4.50 0.14
N LEU A 60 -4.05 3.54 1.02
CA LEU A 60 -5.07 2.66 1.55
C LEU A 60 -5.03 2.81 3.07
N ARG A 61 -6.16 3.14 3.66
CA ARG A 61 -6.25 3.23 5.11
C ARG A 61 -6.53 1.85 5.69
N VAL A 62 -5.70 1.43 6.63
CA VAL A 62 -5.85 0.15 7.30
C VAL A 62 -5.78 0.41 8.80
N SER A 63 -6.93 0.46 9.48
CA SER A 63 -7.01 0.82 10.89
C SER A 63 -6.33 2.18 11.12
N ASP A 64 -5.32 2.24 11.97
CA ASP A 64 -4.60 3.48 12.26
C ASP A 64 -3.39 3.68 11.36
N TYR A 65 -3.26 2.87 10.31
CA TYR A 65 -2.11 2.94 9.42
C TYR A 65 -2.53 3.39 8.04
N ARG A 66 -1.58 3.94 7.31
CA ARG A 66 -1.75 4.27 5.91
C ARG A 66 -0.70 3.55 5.11
N VAL A 67 -1.16 2.85 4.09
CA VAL A 67 -0.29 2.18 3.14
C VAL A 67 -0.23 3.06 1.90
N VAL A 68 0.93 3.63 1.63
CA VAL A 68 1.13 4.46 0.45
C VAL A 68 1.69 3.55 -0.63
N TYR A 69 1.11 3.64 -1.83
CA TYR A 69 1.52 2.75 -2.90
C TYR A 69 1.38 3.43 -4.26
N ARG A 70 1.98 2.84 -5.25
CA ARG A 70 1.89 3.27 -6.63
C ARG A 70 1.55 2.07 -7.49
N ILE A 71 0.77 2.29 -8.53
CA ILE A 71 0.39 1.24 -9.45
C ILE A 71 1.28 1.33 -10.68
N GLU A 72 1.81 0.19 -11.12
CA GLU A 72 2.54 0.05 -12.37
C GLU A 72 1.67 -0.77 -13.32
N PRO A 73 0.86 -0.10 -14.14
CA PRO A 73 -0.12 -0.82 -14.96
C PRO A 73 0.51 -1.78 -15.96
N ASP A 74 1.62 -1.38 -16.57
CA ASP A 74 2.27 -2.20 -17.58
C ASP A 74 2.77 -3.53 -17.03
N GLU A 75 3.11 -3.54 -15.75
CA GLU A 75 3.61 -4.74 -15.09
C GLU A 75 2.56 -5.41 -14.23
N HIS A 76 1.37 -4.85 -14.21
CA HIS A 76 0.29 -5.34 -13.36
C HIS A 76 0.76 -5.50 -11.92
N SER A 77 1.43 -4.46 -11.41
CA SER A 77 2.08 -4.49 -10.11
C SER A 77 1.70 -3.30 -9.26
N VAL A 78 1.80 -3.49 -7.96
CA VAL A 78 1.63 -2.43 -6.97
C VAL A 78 2.93 -2.34 -6.18
N ILE A 79 3.46 -1.14 -6.05
CA ILE A 79 4.68 -0.92 -5.28
C ILE A 79 4.31 -0.22 -3.99
N ILE A 80 4.63 -0.87 -2.87
CA ILE A 80 4.37 -0.30 -1.55
C ILE A 80 5.51 0.66 -1.24
N ILE A 81 5.18 1.93 -1.06
CA ILE A 81 6.15 3.01 -0.90
C ILE A 81 6.37 3.36 0.56
N ALA A 82 5.33 3.27 1.39
CA ALA A 82 5.45 3.59 2.81
C ALA A 82 4.30 2.94 3.57
N ILE A 83 4.58 2.59 4.82
CA ILE A 83 3.54 2.12 5.74
C ILE A 83 3.75 2.92 7.02
N LYS A 84 2.84 3.84 7.31
CA LYS A 84 2.99 4.76 8.41
C LYS A 84 1.79 4.76 9.33
N HIS A 85 2.04 4.89 10.61
CA HIS A 85 0.97 5.12 11.58
C HIS A 85 0.40 6.51 11.34
N ARG A 86 -0.90 6.69 11.58
CA ARG A 86 -1.53 7.99 11.33
C ARG A 86 -0.86 9.14 12.09
N LYS A 87 -0.20 8.84 13.21
CA LYS A 87 0.53 9.85 13.98
C LYS A 87 1.77 10.36 13.25
N ASP A 88 2.29 9.56 12.35
CA ASP A 88 3.52 9.89 11.63
C ASP A 88 3.23 10.38 10.23
N VAL A 89 1.96 10.65 9.94
CA VAL A 89 1.54 11.08 8.61
C VAL A 89 1.27 12.56 8.62
N TYR A 90 1.93 13.26 7.72
CA TYR A 90 1.74 14.69 7.54
C TYR A 90 1.11 14.94 6.18
N ASP A 91 1.10 16.19 5.79
CA ASP A 91 0.54 16.56 4.49
C ASP A 91 1.23 15.78 3.38
N GLY A 92 0.44 15.21 2.51
CA GLY A 92 0.96 14.46 1.39
C GLY A 92 0.90 12.95 1.58
N TYR A 93 0.67 12.52 2.81
CA TYR A 93 0.44 11.12 3.09
C TYR A 93 -0.94 10.98 3.73
#